data_c8b11f86a48ffe0b9a83bfbd6a7ef01b
#
_entry.id   c8b11f86a48ffe0b9a83bfbd6a7ef01b
#
_cell.length_a   1.000
_cell.length_b   1.000
_cell.length_c   1.000
_cell.angle_alpha   90.00
_cell.angle_beta   90.00
_cell.angle_gamma   90.00
#
_symmetry.space_group_name_H-M   'P 1'
#
loop_
_entity.id
_entity.type
_entity.pdbx_description
1 polymer ?
#
loop_
_entity_poly.entity_id
_entity_poly.type
_entity_poly.pdbx_seq_one_letter_code
_entity_poly.pdbx_strand_id
1 'polypeptide(L)'
;MKTGYIDIVCNIFTPETVRQKRTGLDESFKKQIRMPIAMRAGVTIKNYLKRMDKAGIERSLLIAVRCGDLRISGSFEVPYEMAAKICAKYPDRFSALAGIDPTRGMKGLHELEYAVKKLGFVGAHFYPHWYSMRPDAPQIYPYYAKCCELDIPIMMQVGHNLVYSKEQRLPSVARPILLDQVAIDFPELVLIGIHIGVPWTDEMISMCWKHENIFVSGDAYAPKYWPLSFLNYAKTYGKNKVLFGTDWPVIDPERAVNEIEKLELKSDAHKLVMRDNALRIFRKIK
;
A
#
# COMPACT_ATOMS: atom_id res chain seq x y z
N MET A 1 16.36 16.90 15.96
CA MET A 1 15.93 16.78 14.56
C MET A 1 14.47 16.35 14.56
N LYS A 2 13.59 17.01 13.78
CA LYS A 2 12.24 16.49 13.61
C LYS A 2 12.34 15.13 12.93
N THR A 3 11.90 14.08 13.59
CA THR A 3 11.76 12.75 12.99
C THR A 3 10.73 12.83 11.87
N GLY A 4 11.11 12.46 10.65
CA GLY A 4 10.22 12.54 9.49
C GLY A 4 9.16 11.45 9.48
N TYR A 5 8.11 11.62 8.66
CA TYR A 5 7.02 10.66 8.51
C TYR A 5 7.39 9.52 7.55
N ILE A 6 6.69 8.40 7.65
CA ILE A 6 6.85 7.24 6.75
C ILE A 6 5.54 6.99 6.01
N ASP A 7 5.56 7.16 4.70
CA ASP A 7 4.46 6.84 3.79
C ASP A 7 4.60 5.40 3.29
N ILE A 8 3.71 4.51 3.73
CA ILE A 8 3.83 3.09 3.39
C ILE A 8 3.18 2.70 2.06
N VAL A 9 2.44 3.62 1.41
CA VAL A 9 1.72 3.33 0.15
C VAL A 9 2.07 4.38 -0.90
N CYS A 10 3.05 4.07 -1.74
CA CYS A 10 3.54 4.97 -2.78
C CYS A 10 3.71 4.24 -4.11
N ASN A 11 2.92 4.62 -5.12
CA ASN A 11 3.08 4.06 -6.46
C ASN A 11 4.20 4.77 -7.22
N ILE A 12 4.87 4.04 -8.12
CA ILE A 12 5.91 4.60 -9.00
C ILE A 12 5.22 5.30 -10.18
N PHE A 13 4.86 6.57 -9.97
CA PHE A 13 4.14 7.40 -10.94
C PHE A 13 5.07 8.38 -11.64
N THR A 14 5.95 7.86 -12.50
CA THR A 14 6.91 8.65 -13.29
C THR A 14 6.45 8.82 -14.73
N PRO A 15 7.01 9.80 -15.50
CA PRO A 15 6.72 9.91 -16.92
C PRO A 15 7.02 8.63 -17.71
N GLU A 16 8.01 7.85 -17.25
CA GLU A 16 8.36 6.58 -17.86
C GLU A 16 7.26 5.52 -17.61
N THR A 17 6.80 5.35 -16.35
CA THR A 17 5.76 4.36 -16.02
C THR A 17 4.43 4.71 -16.65
N VAL A 18 4.09 6.02 -16.76
CA VAL A 18 2.88 6.46 -17.47
C VAL A 18 2.97 6.14 -18.96
N ARG A 19 4.07 6.49 -19.63
CA ARG A 19 4.29 6.20 -21.05
C ARG A 19 4.26 4.71 -21.35
N GLN A 20 4.79 3.89 -20.45
CA GLN A 20 4.82 2.43 -20.57
C GLN A 20 3.51 1.76 -20.09
N LYS A 21 2.48 2.53 -19.72
CA LYS A 21 1.18 2.04 -19.21
C LYS A 21 1.30 1.12 -17.99
N ARG A 22 2.21 1.44 -17.06
CA ARG A 22 2.51 0.65 -15.85
C ARG A 22 1.87 1.22 -14.58
N THR A 23 0.86 2.07 -14.69
CA THR A 23 0.30 2.78 -13.53
C THR A 23 -1.14 2.41 -13.21
N GLY A 24 -1.85 1.74 -14.11
CA GLY A 24 -3.29 1.43 -13.97
C GLY A 24 -4.20 2.66 -13.89
N LEU A 25 -3.65 3.87 -13.98
CA LEU A 25 -4.38 5.13 -13.89
C LEU A 25 -4.74 5.64 -15.30
N ASP A 26 -5.91 5.25 -15.79
CA ASP A 26 -6.44 5.80 -17.04
C ASP A 26 -6.89 7.28 -16.87
N GLU A 27 -7.24 7.93 -17.97
CA GLU A 27 -7.66 9.34 -17.95
C GLU A 27 -8.99 9.53 -17.20
N SER A 28 -9.86 8.52 -17.17
CA SER A 28 -11.12 8.57 -16.43
C SER A 28 -10.85 8.61 -14.93
N PHE A 29 -10.03 7.70 -14.44
CA PHE A 29 -9.67 7.65 -13.02
C PHE A 29 -8.87 8.88 -12.57
N LYS A 30 -7.92 9.38 -13.41
CA LYS A 30 -7.21 10.63 -13.11
C LYS A 30 -8.16 11.82 -12.95
N LYS A 31 -9.23 11.88 -13.77
CA LYS A 31 -10.30 12.91 -13.63
C LYS A 31 -11.10 12.69 -12.34
N GLN A 32 -11.48 11.46 -12.03
CA GLN A 32 -12.26 11.09 -10.84
C GLN A 32 -11.55 11.53 -9.56
N ILE A 33 -10.25 11.29 -9.43
CA ILE A 33 -9.44 11.72 -8.28
C ILE A 33 -9.04 13.22 -8.36
N ARG A 34 -9.50 13.96 -9.37
CA ARG A 34 -9.20 15.38 -9.60
C ARG A 34 -7.69 15.66 -9.71
N MET A 35 -6.96 14.74 -10.34
CA MET A 35 -5.51 14.92 -10.55
C MET A 35 -5.24 16.18 -11.39
N PRO A 36 -4.35 17.09 -10.94
CA PRO A 36 -3.94 18.26 -11.71
C PRO A 36 -3.40 17.88 -13.09
N ILE A 37 -3.77 18.62 -14.12
CA ILE A 37 -3.36 18.32 -15.50
C ILE A 37 -1.84 18.21 -15.62
N ALA A 38 -1.09 19.11 -14.97
CA ALA A 38 0.38 19.10 -14.97
C ALA A 38 1.01 17.83 -14.39
N MET A 39 0.26 17.02 -13.62
CA MET A 39 0.74 15.75 -13.04
C MET A 39 0.37 14.54 -13.88
N ARG A 40 -0.61 14.62 -14.80
CA ARG A 40 -1.18 13.45 -15.49
C ARG A 40 -0.17 12.68 -16.34
N ALA A 41 0.89 13.36 -16.81
CA ALA A 41 1.99 12.74 -17.55
C ALA A 41 3.03 12.06 -16.65
N GLY A 42 2.81 12.03 -15.32
CA GLY A 42 3.74 11.50 -14.36
C GLY A 42 4.61 12.59 -13.72
N VAL A 43 5.21 12.26 -12.57
CA VAL A 43 6.08 13.14 -11.78
C VAL A 43 7.45 12.50 -11.63
N THR A 44 8.51 13.24 -11.98
CA THR A 44 9.88 12.71 -11.83
C THR A 44 10.21 12.42 -10.37
N ILE A 45 11.08 11.44 -10.10
CA ILE A 45 11.52 11.13 -8.73
C ILE A 45 12.10 12.37 -8.03
N LYS A 46 12.86 13.20 -8.74
CA LYS A 46 13.38 14.47 -8.19
C LYS A 46 12.26 15.41 -7.71
N ASN A 47 11.18 15.53 -8.47
CA ASN A 47 10.04 16.36 -8.08
C ASN A 47 9.18 15.71 -7.00
N TYR A 48 9.11 14.37 -6.95
CA TYR A 48 8.46 13.67 -5.86
C TYR A 48 9.23 13.83 -4.53
N LEU A 49 10.55 13.74 -4.55
CA LEU A 49 11.40 14.03 -3.39
C LEU A 49 11.15 15.43 -2.81
N LYS A 50 11.01 16.45 -3.68
CA LYS A 50 10.67 17.82 -3.21
C LYS A 50 9.30 17.86 -2.51
N ARG A 51 8.32 17.05 -2.96
CA ARG A 51 7.01 16.93 -2.29
C ARG A 51 7.12 16.23 -0.94
N MET A 52 7.90 15.16 -0.87
CA MET A 52 8.21 14.48 0.39
C MET A 52 8.86 15.46 1.39
N ASP A 53 9.88 16.21 0.96
CA ASP A 53 10.58 17.20 1.81
C ASP A 53 9.60 18.24 2.36
N LYS A 54 8.75 18.79 1.49
CA LYS A 54 7.74 19.79 1.86
C LYS A 54 6.70 19.24 2.84
N ALA A 55 6.33 17.96 2.70
CA ALA A 55 5.40 17.27 3.57
C ALA A 55 6.05 16.75 4.87
N GLY A 56 7.37 16.80 5.01
CA GLY A 56 8.08 16.19 6.14
C GLY A 56 8.12 14.65 6.09
N ILE A 57 7.93 14.05 4.90
CA ILE A 57 8.05 12.61 4.70
C ILE A 57 9.53 12.27 4.51
N GLU A 58 10.06 11.51 5.45
CA GLU A 58 11.44 11.02 5.43
C GLU A 58 11.59 9.87 4.42
N ARG A 59 10.65 8.94 4.42
CA ARG A 59 10.71 7.73 3.60
C ARG A 59 9.35 7.37 3.01
N SER A 60 9.34 6.92 1.76
CA SER A 60 8.16 6.30 1.13
C SER A 60 8.46 4.86 0.70
N LEU A 61 7.48 3.96 0.89
CA LEU A 61 7.59 2.57 0.43
C LEU A 61 7.00 2.46 -0.98
N LEU A 62 7.88 2.26 -1.96
CA LEU A 62 7.50 2.12 -3.36
C LEU A 62 6.89 0.75 -3.63
N ILE A 63 5.76 0.70 -4.28
CA ILE A 63 5.12 -0.55 -4.65
C ILE A 63 5.52 -0.93 -6.07
N ALA A 64 6.27 -2.02 -6.22
CA ALA A 64 6.49 -2.66 -7.51
C ALA A 64 5.28 -3.52 -7.85
N VAL A 65 4.19 -2.86 -8.26
CA VAL A 65 2.87 -3.48 -8.43
C VAL A 65 2.85 -4.60 -9.46
N ARG A 66 1.99 -5.58 -9.21
CA ARG A 66 1.51 -6.56 -10.19
C ARG A 66 -0.01 -6.54 -10.19
N CYS A 67 -0.59 -6.27 -11.34
CA CYS A 67 -2.00 -6.01 -11.51
C CYS A 67 -2.56 -6.87 -12.64
N GLY A 68 -3.10 -8.02 -12.29
CA GLY A 68 -3.70 -8.97 -13.19
C GLY A 68 -2.70 -9.87 -13.92
N ASP A 69 -3.24 -10.85 -14.61
CA ASP A 69 -2.48 -11.76 -15.47
C ASP A 69 -2.05 -10.99 -16.73
N LEU A 70 -0.74 -10.88 -16.97
CA LEU A 70 -0.18 -10.14 -18.12
C LEU A 70 -0.60 -10.69 -19.49
N ARG A 71 -1.19 -11.88 -19.55
CA ARG A 71 -1.80 -12.44 -20.77
C ARG A 71 -3.15 -11.80 -21.10
N ILE A 72 -3.73 -11.07 -20.14
CA ILE A 72 -5.03 -10.41 -20.28
C ILE A 72 -4.81 -8.91 -20.51
N SER A 73 -5.50 -8.36 -21.52
CA SER A 73 -5.45 -6.94 -21.83
C SER A 73 -5.83 -6.08 -20.62
N GLY A 74 -5.09 -5.00 -20.40
CA GLY A 74 -5.30 -4.09 -19.27
C GLY A 74 -4.50 -4.46 -18.02
N SER A 75 -3.94 -5.67 -17.94
CA SER A 75 -3.02 -6.05 -16.87
C SER A 75 -1.67 -5.38 -17.07
N PHE A 76 -0.98 -5.07 -15.97
CA PHE A 76 0.34 -4.43 -16.02
C PHE A 76 1.17 -4.77 -14.78
N GLU A 77 2.47 -4.52 -14.89
CA GLU A 77 3.38 -4.59 -13.75
C GLU A 77 4.43 -3.48 -13.77
N VAL A 78 4.93 -3.13 -12.61
CA VAL A 78 6.19 -2.39 -12.45
C VAL A 78 7.28 -3.41 -12.14
N PRO A 79 8.30 -3.57 -12.99
CA PRO A 79 9.40 -4.51 -12.75
C PRO A 79 10.09 -4.24 -11.41
N TYR A 80 10.46 -5.27 -10.68
CA TYR A 80 11.16 -5.14 -9.40
C TYR A 80 12.46 -4.34 -9.53
N GLU A 81 13.18 -4.55 -10.64
CA GLU A 81 14.43 -3.84 -10.94
C GLU A 81 14.23 -2.33 -11.08
N MET A 82 13.07 -1.89 -11.55
CA MET A 82 12.76 -0.46 -11.64
C MET A 82 12.64 0.16 -10.23
N ALA A 83 11.93 -0.48 -9.32
CA ALA A 83 11.82 -0.03 -7.93
C ALA A 83 13.18 -0.12 -7.22
N ALA A 84 13.89 -1.23 -7.38
CA ALA A 84 15.21 -1.45 -6.80
C ALA A 84 16.22 -0.38 -7.23
N LYS A 85 16.22 0.02 -8.51
CA LYS A 85 17.07 1.08 -9.04
C LYS A 85 16.81 2.44 -8.38
N ILE A 86 15.53 2.75 -8.09
CA ILE A 86 15.16 3.99 -7.37
C ILE A 86 15.66 3.90 -5.93
N CYS A 87 15.41 2.79 -5.23
CA CYS A 87 15.87 2.57 -3.86
C CYS A 87 17.39 2.64 -3.74
N ALA A 88 18.14 2.01 -4.65
CA ALA A 88 19.60 2.06 -4.66
C ALA A 88 20.15 3.47 -4.88
N LYS A 89 19.44 4.29 -5.68
CA LYS A 89 19.84 5.70 -5.90
C LYS A 89 19.53 6.62 -4.72
N TYR A 90 18.51 6.30 -3.93
CA TYR A 90 18.05 7.12 -2.80
C TYR A 90 17.73 6.22 -1.60
N PRO A 91 18.74 5.54 -1.02
CA PRO A 91 18.53 4.47 -0.02
C PRO A 91 17.91 4.98 1.29
N ASP A 92 18.14 6.25 1.65
CA ASP A 92 17.57 6.87 2.85
C ASP A 92 16.13 7.35 2.65
N ARG A 93 15.64 7.38 1.40
CA ARG A 93 14.36 7.97 1.04
C ARG A 93 13.32 6.95 0.57
N PHE A 94 13.75 5.81 0.07
CA PHE A 94 12.86 4.79 -0.47
C PHE A 94 13.23 3.39 0.01
N SER A 95 12.21 2.60 0.29
CA SER A 95 12.25 1.15 0.34
C SER A 95 11.21 0.61 -0.62
N ALA A 96 11.20 -0.68 -0.92
CA ALA A 96 10.24 -1.22 -1.89
C ALA A 96 9.48 -2.44 -1.37
N LEU A 97 8.27 -2.63 -1.90
CA LEU A 97 7.39 -3.77 -1.68
C LEU A 97 7.23 -4.55 -2.97
N ALA A 98 7.31 -5.87 -2.88
CA ALA A 98 7.16 -6.78 -4.01
C ALA A 98 5.69 -7.06 -4.29
N GLY A 99 5.15 -6.56 -5.40
CA GLY A 99 3.85 -6.97 -5.90
C GLY A 99 3.85 -8.46 -6.22
N ILE A 100 2.87 -9.22 -5.73
CA ILE A 100 2.74 -10.65 -6.01
C ILE A 100 1.73 -10.91 -7.12
N ASP A 101 1.94 -11.99 -7.86
CA ASP A 101 1.03 -12.51 -8.88
C ASP A 101 0.77 -14.00 -8.61
N PRO A 102 -0.38 -14.34 -8.00
CA PRO A 102 -0.70 -15.73 -7.66
C PRO A 102 -0.82 -16.67 -8.86
N THR A 103 -1.03 -16.13 -10.06
CA THR A 103 -1.16 -16.95 -11.28
C THR A 103 0.16 -17.51 -11.77
N ARG A 104 1.30 -17.03 -11.24
CA ARG A 104 2.66 -17.47 -11.63
C ARG A 104 3.13 -18.72 -10.89
N GLY A 105 2.38 -19.24 -9.93
CA GLY A 105 2.76 -20.44 -9.16
C GLY A 105 4.16 -20.33 -8.55
N MET A 106 4.96 -21.39 -8.67
CA MET A 106 6.33 -21.44 -8.12
C MET A 106 7.25 -20.33 -8.62
N LYS A 107 7.11 -19.93 -9.89
CA LYS A 107 7.87 -18.81 -10.43
C LYS A 107 7.64 -17.53 -9.63
N GLY A 108 6.38 -17.21 -9.29
CA GLY A 108 6.04 -16.03 -8.51
C GLY A 108 6.63 -16.07 -7.08
N LEU A 109 6.68 -17.25 -6.47
CA LEU A 109 7.31 -17.45 -5.15
C LEU A 109 8.83 -17.19 -5.20
N HIS A 110 9.53 -17.71 -6.23
CA HIS A 110 10.95 -17.45 -6.43
C HIS A 110 11.22 -15.96 -6.72
N GLU A 111 10.34 -15.30 -7.48
CA GLU A 111 10.45 -13.86 -7.74
C GLU A 111 10.30 -13.04 -6.46
N LEU A 112 9.35 -13.40 -5.56
CA LEU A 112 9.21 -12.76 -4.25
C LEU A 112 10.48 -12.94 -3.41
N GLU A 113 11.00 -14.17 -3.35
CA GLU A 113 12.24 -14.46 -2.62
C GLU A 113 13.42 -13.66 -3.16
N TYR A 114 13.56 -13.57 -4.49
CA TYR A 114 14.58 -12.76 -5.16
C TYR A 114 14.45 -11.28 -4.79
N ALA A 115 13.24 -10.72 -4.83
CA ALA A 115 13.00 -9.33 -4.48
C ALA A 115 13.46 -9.02 -3.05
N VAL A 116 13.18 -9.91 -2.09
CA VAL A 116 13.56 -9.71 -0.69
C VAL A 116 15.05 -9.96 -0.46
N LYS A 117 15.57 -11.11 -0.90
CA LYS A 117 16.95 -11.54 -0.59
C LYS A 117 18.01 -10.84 -1.45
N LYS A 118 17.68 -10.46 -2.69
CA LYS A 118 18.67 -9.88 -3.64
C LYS A 118 18.46 -8.39 -3.89
N LEU A 119 17.21 -7.93 -3.93
CA LEU A 119 16.91 -6.52 -4.17
C LEU A 119 16.62 -5.72 -2.89
N GLY A 120 16.56 -6.37 -1.72
CA GLY A 120 16.38 -5.73 -0.42
C GLY A 120 14.97 -5.17 -0.19
N PHE A 121 13.95 -5.77 -0.81
CA PHE A 121 12.57 -5.36 -0.58
C PHE A 121 12.13 -5.71 0.84
N VAL A 122 11.31 -4.84 1.43
CA VAL A 122 10.98 -4.88 2.86
C VAL A 122 9.61 -5.49 3.17
N GLY A 123 8.86 -5.85 2.15
CA GLY A 123 7.52 -6.44 2.29
C GLY A 123 6.96 -6.90 0.94
N ALA A 124 5.81 -7.54 0.99
CA ALA A 124 5.02 -7.93 -0.17
C ALA A 124 3.79 -7.03 -0.34
N HIS A 125 3.21 -7.00 -1.53
CA HIS A 125 1.99 -6.28 -1.84
C HIS A 125 1.08 -7.11 -2.74
N PHE A 126 -0.23 -7.09 -2.47
CA PHE A 126 -1.23 -7.83 -3.24
C PHE A 126 -2.45 -6.97 -3.58
N TYR A 127 -2.90 -7.04 -4.84
CA TYR A 127 -4.15 -6.45 -5.31
C TYR A 127 -5.19 -7.54 -5.63
N PRO A 128 -6.04 -7.96 -4.68
CA PRO A 128 -7.04 -9.03 -4.85
C PRO A 128 -7.98 -8.81 -6.03
N HIS A 129 -8.43 -7.59 -6.22
CA HIS A 129 -9.41 -7.20 -7.25
C HIS A 129 -8.92 -7.48 -8.67
N TRP A 130 -7.62 -7.29 -8.94
CA TRP A 130 -7.02 -7.49 -10.25
C TRP A 130 -6.95 -8.95 -10.69
N TYR A 131 -7.09 -9.86 -9.73
CA TYR A 131 -7.09 -11.30 -9.96
C TYR A 131 -8.46 -11.92 -9.73
N SER A 132 -9.48 -11.11 -9.39
CA SER A 132 -10.79 -11.60 -8.92
C SER A 132 -10.66 -12.65 -7.83
N MET A 133 -9.67 -12.48 -6.93
CA MET A 133 -9.24 -13.50 -5.99
C MET A 133 -9.39 -12.96 -4.55
N ARG A 134 -10.16 -13.68 -3.73
CA ARG A 134 -10.39 -13.31 -2.34
C ARG A 134 -9.09 -13.44 -1.53
N PRO A 135 -8.89 -12.64 -0.46
CA PRO A 135 -7.72 -12.78 0.43
C PRO A 135 -7.54 -14.18 1.01
N ASP A 136 -8.63 -14.90 1.29
CA ASP A 136 -8.65 -16.27 1.82
C ASP A 136 -8.62 -17.36 0.73
N ALA A 137 -8.30 -17.02 -0.50
CA ALA A 137 -8.22 -18.00 -1.59
C ALA A 137 -6.96 -18.89 -1.45
N PRO A 138 -7.08 -20.22 -1.65
CA PRO A 138 -5.96 -21.17 -1.50
C PRO A 138 -4.73 -20.83 -2.33
N GLN A 139 -4.90 -20.19 -3.48
CA GLN A 139 -3.82 -19.78 -4.37
C GLN A 139 -2.87 -18.75 -3.74
N ILE A 140 -3.30 -18.00 -2.72
CA ILE A 140 -2.50 -16.98 -2.06
C ILE A 140 -1.74 -17.55 -0.86
N TYR A 141 -2.20 -18.63 -0.26
CA TYR A 141 -1.59 -19.24 0.92
C TYR A 141 -0.10 -19.54 0.79
N PRO A 142 0.42 -20.03 -0.37
CA PRO A 142 1.85 -20.18 -0.56
C PRO A 142 2.64 -18.87 -0.41
N TYR A 143 2.04 -17.73 -0.78
CA TYR A 143 2.68 -16.42 -0.59
C TYR A 143 2.64 -15.97 0.86
N TYR A 144 1.59 -16.29 1.62
CA TYR A 144 1.55 -16.04 3.05
C TYR A 144 2.65 -16.82 3.78
N ALA A 145 2.76 -18.12 3.50
CA ALA A 145 3.83 -18.96 4.04
C ALA A 145 5.22 -18.41 3.66
N LYS A 146 5.40 -17.97 2.40
CA LYS A 146 6.66 -17.38 1.95
C LYS A 146 6.97 -16.05 2.63
N CYS A 147 5.97 -15.22 2.93
CA CYS A 147 6.16 -13.98 3.70
C CYS A 147 6.59 -14.27 5.14
N CYS A 148 6.01 -15.30 5.80
CA CYS A 148 6.46 -15.77 7.11
C CYS A 148 7.91 -16.25 7.06
N GLU A 149 8.27 -17.13 6.11
CA GLU A 149 9.64 -17.62 5.90
C GLU A 149 10.66 -16.48 5.71
N LEU A 150 10.26 -15.44 4.99
CA LEU A 150 11.12 -14.29 4.70
C LEU A 150 11.10 -13.21 5.79
N ASP A 151 10.30 -13.37 6.84
CA ASP A 151 10.06 -12.36 7.89
C ASP A 151 9.75 -10.97 7.30
N ILE A 152 8.69 -10.91 6.48
CA ILE A 152 8.20 -9.68 5.84
C ILE A 152 6.68 -9.56 5.97
N PRO A 153 6.15 -8.35 6.15
CA PRO A 153 4.71 -8.10 6.08
C PRO A 153 4.18 -8.24 4.66
N ILE A 154 2.89 -8.55 4.54
CA ILE A 154 2.14 -8.40 3.31
C ILE A 154 1.08 -7.31 3.44
N MET A 155 1.06 -6.40 2.49
CA MET A 155 0.10 -5.32 2.37
C MET A 155 -0.87 -5.64 1.24
N MET A 156 -2.18 -5.47 1.45
CA MET A 156 -3.17 -5.74 0.41
C MET A 156 -4.32 -4.75 0.41
N GLN A 157 -4.84 -4.46 -0.78
CA GLN A 157 -6.04 -3.65 -0.92
C GLN A 157 -7.25 -4.38 -0.34
N VAL A 158 -7.92 -3.77 0.63
CA VAL A 158 -9.19 -4.23 1.21
C VAL A 158 -10.30 -3.22 0.96
N GLY A 159 -11.54 -3.69 1.01
CA GLY A 159 -12.69 -2.85 0.69
C GLY A 159 -13.09 -2.96 -0.78
N HIS A 160 -13.70 -1.91 -1.31
CA HIS A 160 -14.08 -1.86 -2.72
C HIS A 160 -12.94 -1.31 -3.60
N ASN A 161 -13.04 -1.53 -4.88
CA ASN A 161 -12.15 -0.96 -5.88
C ASN A 161 -12.88 0.12 -6.68
N LEU A 162 -12.27 1.30 -6.79
CA LEU A 162 -12.81 2.44 -7.54
C LEU A 162 -12.30 2.50 -8.99
N VAL A 163 -11.28 1.70 -9.34
CA VAL A 163 -10.78 1.64 -10.72
C VAL A 163 -11.81 0.91 -11.57
N TYR A 164 -12.42 1.64 -12.50
CA TYR A 164 -13.43 1.13 -13.40
C TYR A 164 -13.31 1.78 -14.76
N SER A 165 -13.22 0.94 -15.77
CA SER A 165 -13.42 1.35 -17.17
C SER A 165 -14.33 0.33 -17.86
N LYS A 166 -14.80 0.64 -19.07
CA LYS A 166 -15.60 -0.30 -19.86
C LYS A 166 -14.80 -1.58 -20.19
N GLU A 167 -13.49 -1.40 -20.37
CA GLU A 167 -12.55 -2.46 -20.71
C GLU A 167 -12.08 -3.23 -19.48
N GLN A 168 -12.14 -2.61 -18.30
CA GLN A 168 -11.56 -3.15 -17.08
C GLN A 168 -12.56 -3.06 -15.92
N ARG A 169 -13.21 -4.18 -15.63
CA ARG A 169 -14.27 -4.31 -14.62
C ARG A 169 -13.74 -5.16 -13.47
N LEU A 170 -13.27 -4.52 -12.41
CA LEU A 170 -12.69 -5.19 -11.27
C LEU A 170 -13.73 -5.35 -10.14
N PRO A 171 -14.12 -6.59 -9.79
CA PRO A 171 -15.07 -6.81 -8.70
C PRO A 171 -14.42 -6.54 -7.34
N SER A 172 -15.24 -6.09 -6.38
CA SER A 172 -14.78 -5.83 -5.00
C SER A 172 -14.78 -7.13 -4.19
N VAL A 173 -13.70 -7.90 -4.30
CA VAL A 173 -13.57 -9.26 -3.72
C VAL A 173 -12.93 -9.30 -2.33
N ALA A 174 -12.37 -8.18 -1.87
CA ALA A 174 -11.53 -8.13 -0.67
C ALA A 174 -12.26 -7.50 0.53
N ARG A 175 -13.34 -8.13 1.00
CA ARG A 175 -13.95 -7.72 2.29
C ARG A 175 -12.98 -7.98 3.43
N PRO A 176 -12.82 -7.04 4.37
CA PRO A 176 -11.85 -7.16 5.48
C PRO A 176 -12.07 -8.40 6.36
N ILE A 177 -13.33 -8.85 6.54
CA ILE A 177 -13.65 -10.06 7.32
C ILE A 177 -12.94 -11.32 6.78
N LEU A 178 -12.57 -11.35 5.51
CA LEU A 178 -11.85 -12.47 4.89
C LEU A 178 -10.39 -12.61 5.39
N LEU A 179 -9.88 -11.59 6.06
CA LEU A 179 -8.58 -11.67 6.73
C LEU A 179 -8.62 -12.48 8.01
N ASP A 180 -9.81 -12.73 8.57
CA ASP A 180 -9.97 -13.45 9.84
C ASP A 180 -9.32 -14.83 9.80
N GLN A 181 -9.69 -15.65 8.82
CA GLN A 181 -9.14 -17.00 8.66
C GLN A 181 -7.64 -16.97 8.36
N VAL A 182 -7.21 -16.04 7.50
CA VAL A 182 -5.77 -15.92 7.16
C VAL A 182 -4.94 -15.59 8.39
N ALA A 183 -5.42 -14.69 9.26
CA ALA A 183 -4.72 -14.31 10.47
C ALA A 183 -4.66 -15.44 11.51
N ILE A 184 -5.66 -16.33 11.53
CA ILE A 184 -5.67 -17.53 12.38
C ILE A 184 -4.67 -18.57 11.85
N ASP A 185 -4.65 -18.79 10.53
CA ASP A 185 -3.79 -19.80 9.90
C ASP A 185 -2.30 -19.38 9.90
N PHE A 186 -2.02 -18.09 9.91
CA PHE A 186 -0.67 -17.51 9.89
C PHE A 186 -0.49 -16.46 11.00
N PRO A 187 -0.43 -16.85 12.28
CA PRO A 187 -0.32 -15.90 13.40
C PRO A 187 1.01 -15.11 13.39
N GLU A 188 2.06 -15.61 12.74
CA GLU A 188 3.34 -14.91 12.58
C GLU A 188 3.33 -13.87 11.46
N LEU A 189 2.37 -13.94 10.52
CA LEU A 189 2.28 -13.07 9.37
C LEU A 189 1.73 -11.71 9.76
N VAL A 190 2.44 -10.65 9.46
CA VAL A 190 1.89 -9.30 9.55
C VAL A 190 1.07 -8.99 8.30
N LEU A 191 -0.24 -8.80 8.50
CA LEU A 191 -1.22 -8.44 7.46
C LEU A 191 -1.56 -6.96 7.55
N ILE A 192 -1.47 -6.22 6.45
CA ILE A 192 -1.81 -4.80 6.40
C ILE A 192 -2.92 -4.59 5.37
N GLY A 193 -4.13 -4.25 5.83
CA GLY A 193 -5.21 -3.80 4.95
C GLY A 193 -5.01 -2.34 4.58
N ILE A 194 -4.86 -2.03 3.29
CA ILE A 194 -4.79 -0.65 2.80
C ILE A 194 -6.15 -0.16 2.33
N HIS A 195 -6.33 1.18 2.21
CA HIS A 195 -7.57 1.86 1.80
C HIS A 195 -8.69 1.79 2.84
N ILE A 196 -8.35 1.70 4.14
CA ILE A 196 -9.29 1.76 5.28
C ILE A 196 -10.35 0.62 5.28
N GLY A 197 -10.47 -0.13 4.21
CA GLY A 197 -11.53 -1.15 4.04
C GLY A 197 -12.89 -0.61 3.60
N VAL A 198 -12.97 0.64 3.12
CA VAL A 198 -14.25 1.26 2.68
C VAL A 198 -14.95 0.40 1.63
N PRO A 199 -16.29 0.16 1.71
CA PRO A 199 -17.24 0.69 2.69
C PRO A 199 -17.33 -0.14 3.99
N TRP A 200 -16.59 -1.24 4.13
CA TRP A 200 -16.62 -2.16 5.28
C TRP A 200 -15.57 -1.80 6.34
N THR A 201 -15.43 -0.51 6.63
CA THR A 201 -14.42 0.01 7.56
C THR A 201 -14.53 -0.59 8.96
N ASP A 202 -15.74 -0.80 9.46
CA ASP A 202 -15.96 -1.38 10.79
C ASP A 202 -15.54 -2.86 10.85
N GLU A 203 -15.64 -3.60 9.74
CA GLU A 203 -15.04 -4.94 9.64
C GLU A 203 -13.51 -4.87 9.74
N MET A 204 -12.88 -3.89 9.06
CA MET A 204 -11.44 -3.73 9.12
C MET A 204 -10.96 -3.37 10.52
N ILE A 205 -11.65 -2.47 11.21
CA ILE A 205 -11.40 -2.13 12.62
C ILE A 205 -11.55 -3.37 13.50
N SER A 206 -12.61 -4.15 13.31
CA SER A 206 -12.84 -5.38 14.06
C SER A 206 -11.71 -6.40 13.87
N MET A 207 -11.22 -6.57 12.64
CA MET A 207 -10.09 -7.45 12.35
C MET A 207 -8.81 -6.97 13.03
N CYS A 208 -8.52 -5.68 12.99
CA CYS A 208 -7.36 -5.11 13.69
C CYS A 208 -7.46 -5.26 15.21
N TRP A 209 -8.67 -5.22 15.77
CA TRP A 209 -8.90 -5.39 17.19
C TRP A 209 -8.80 -6.84 17.65
N LYS A 210 -9.37 -7.76 16.86
CA LYS A 210 -9.35 -9.20 17.15
C LYS A 210 -7.95 -9.80 17.06
N HIS A 211 -7.16 -9.40 16.04
CA HIS A 211 -5.88 -10.01 15.71
C HIS A 211 -4.70 -9.10 15.98
N GLU A 212 -3.70 -9.61 16.68
CA GLU A 212 -2.46 -8.86 16.97
C GLU A 212 -1.65 -8.58 15.70
N ASN A 213 -1.73 -9.46 14.71
CA ASN A 213 -0.97 -9.41 13.46
C ASN A 213 -1.66 -8.67 12.31
N ILE A 214 -2.88 -8.11 12.51
CA ILE A 214 -3.56 -7.28 11.50
C ILE A 214 -3.41 -5.79 11.81
N PHE A 215 -3.13 -5.02 10.76
CA PHE A 215 -2.97 -3.56 10.76
C PHE A 215 -3.77 -2.93 9.61
N VAL A 216 -4.00 -1.62 9.68
CA VAL A 216 -4.73 -0.88 8.65
C VAL A 216 -4.02 0.41 8.27
N SER A 217 -4.02 0.75 6.98
CA SER A 217 -3.52 2.03 6.48
C SER A 217 -4.63 2.99 6.11
N GLY A 218 -4.44 4.26 6.51
CA GLY A 218 -5.34 5.37 6.20
C GLY A 218 -5.02 6.06 4.87
N ASP A 219 -4.70 5.30 3.84
CA ASP A 219 -4.36 5.78 2.50
C ASP A 219 -5.56 5.78 1.53
N ALA A 220 -5.35 6.25 0.31
CA ALA A 220 -6.32 6.38 -0.80
C ALA A 220 -7.50 7.32 -0.52
N TYR A 221 -7.91 7.48 0.70
CA TYR A 221 -8.94 8.43 1.14
C TYR A 221 -8.29 9.61 1.85
N ALA A 222 -8.53 10.83 1.37
CA ALA A 222 -7.99 12.02 2.02
C ALA A 222 -8.46 12.09 3.48
N PRO A 223 -7.58 12.42 4.45
CA PRO A 223 -7.87 12.30 5.88
C PRO A 223 -9.15 13.01 6.34
N LYS A 224 -9.50 14.13 5.71
CA LYS A 224 -10.76 14.83 6.03
C LYS A 224 -12.03 14.03 5.67
N TYR A 225 -11.91 12.96 4.90
CA TYR A 225 -13.02 12.08 4.52
C TYR A 225 -12.94 10.71 5.21
N TRP A 226 -12.05 10.54 6.17
CA TRP A 226 -11.99 9.30 6.93
C TRP A 226 -13.31 9.04 7.64
N PRO A 227 -13.86 7.82 7.58
CA PRO A 227 -15.04 7.45 8.36
C PRO A 227 -14.83 7.78 9.84
N LEU A 228 -15.88 8.25 10.52
CA LEU A 228 -15.79 8.66 11.93
C LEU A 228 -15.33 7.50 12.84
N SER A 229 -15.76 6.27 12.55
CA SER A 229 -15.32 5.07 13.26
C SER A 229 -13.81 4.87 13.14
N PHE A 230 -13.25 5.03 11.93
CA PHE A 230 -11.81 4.93 11.70
C PHE A 230 -11.03 6.05 12.39
N LEU A 231 -11.53 7.28 12.31
CA LEU A 231 -10.90 8.41 12.99
C LEU A 231 -10.87 8.20 14.51
N ASN A 232 -11.97 7.76 15.10
CA ASN A 232 -12.04 7.45 16.53
C ASN A 232 -11.09 6.30 16.90
N TYR A 233 -11.02 5.26 16.07
CA TYR A 233 -10.09 4.16 16.23
C TYR A 233 -8.63 4.65 16.24
N ALA A 234 -8.23 5.44 15.25
CA ALA A 234 -6.88 6.01 15.16
C ALA A 234 -6.51 6.93 16.32
N LYS A 235 -7.49 7.70 16.84
CA LYS A 235 -7.30 8.62 17.98
C LYS A 235 -7.15 7.92 19.34
N THR A 236 -7.68 6.70 19.47
CA THR A 236 -7.85 6.05 20.77
C THR A 236 -7.20 4.67 20.85
N TYR A 237 -7.99 3.62 20.91
CA TYR A 237 -7.52 2.25 21.16
C TYR A 237 -6.84 1.59 19.96
N GLY A 238 -7.00 2.11 18.76
CA GLY A 238 -6.38 1.62 17.53
C GLY A 238 -5.08 2.31 17.14
N LYS A 239 -4.59 3.29 17.89
CA LYS A 239 -3.40 4.08 17.52
C LYS A 239 -2.15 3.25 17.21
N ASN A 240 -2.03 2.06 17.82
CA ASN A 240 -0.92 1.12 17.57
C ASN A 240 -1.13 0.24 16.33
N LYS A 241 -2.28 0.35 15.65
CA LYS A 241 -2.68 -0.48 14.52
C LYS A 241 -2.82 0.28 13.21
N VAL A 242 -2.86 1.61 13.28
CA VAL A 242 -3.06 2.48 12.13
C VAL A 242 -1.71 2.95 11.57
N LEU A 243 -1.57 2.91 10.25
CA LEU A 243 -0.39 3.38 9.52
C LEU A 243 -0.77 4.53 8.58
N PHE A 244 0.20 5.38 8.30
CA PHE A 244 0.07 6.46 7.35
C PHE A 244 0.48 6.02 5.94
N GLY A 245 -0.34 6.39 4.95
CA GLY A 245 -0.05 6.23 3.54
C GLY A 245 -0.77 7.28 2.71
N THR A 246 -0.27 7.57 1.51
CA THR A 246 -0.87 8.52 0.58
C THR A 246 -1.59 7.86 -0.59
N ASP A 247 -1.22 6.63 -0.90
CA ASP A 247 -1.54 6.02 -2.20
C ASP A 247 -1.14 6.94 -3.37
N TRP A 248 0.03 7.62 -3.21
CA TRP A 248 0.54 8.47 -4.28
C TRP A 248 0.43 7.78 -5.65
N PRO A 249 -0.11 8.41 -6.69
CA PRO A 249 -0.43 9.83 -6.82
C PRO A 249 -1.91 10.18 -6.54
N VAL A 250 -2.66 9.32 -5.86
CA VAL A 250 -4.08 9.53 -5.53
C VAL A 250 -4.23 10.73 -4.58
N ILE A 251 -3.38 10.80 -3.55
CA ILE A 251 -3.33 11.93 -2.62
C ILE A 251 -1.93 12.54 -2.67
N ASP A 252 -1.88 13.87 -2.81
CA ASP A 252 -0.62 14.61 -2.71
C ASP A 252 -0.06 14.53 -1.28
N PRO A 253 1.24 14.24 -1.08
CA PRO A 253 1.86 14.10 0.24
C PRO A 253 1.62 15.30 1.17
N GLU A 254 1.80 16.51 0.67
CA GLU A 254 1.59 17.73 1.47
C GLU A 254 0.13 17.87 1.91
N ARG A 255 -0.80 17.58 1.01
CA ARG A 255 -2.23 17.57 1.33
C ARG A 255 -2.56 16.53 2.41
N ALA A 256 -2.05 15.28 2.27
CA ALA A 256 -2.31 14.22 3.23
C ALA A 256 -1.85 14.61 4.64
N VAL A 257 -0.61 15.09 4.77
CA VAL A 257 -0.04 15.51 6.05
C VAL A 257 -0.82 16.69 6.64
N ASN A 258 -1.07 17.74 5.85
CA ASN A 258 -1.81 18.92 6.32
C ASN A 258 -3.24 18.60 6.77
N GLU A 259 -3.89 17.61 6.14
CA GLU A 259 -5.22 17.18 6.57
C GLU A 259 -5.14 16.33 7.86
N ILE A 260 -4.09 15.49 8.05
CA ILE A 260 -3.90 14.75 9.31
C ILE A 260 -3.61 15.68 10.48
N GLU A 261 -2.80 16.72 10.31
CA GLU A 261 -2.54 17.71 11.37
C GLU A 261 -3.85 18.35 11.86
N LYS A 262 -4.82 18.57 10.95
CA LYS A 262 -6.14 19.12 11.30
C LYS A 262 -7.07 18.13 12.01
N LEU A 263 -6.73 16.84 12.05
CA LEU A 263 -7.51 15.86 12.80
C LEU A 263 -7.24 15.90 14.31
N GLU A 264 -6.25 16.67 14.75
CA GLU A 264 -5.90 16.85 16.16
C GLU A 264 -5.68 15.52 16.91
N LEU A 265 -4.86 14.65 16.31
CA LEU A 265 -4.42 13.44 16.99
C LEU A 265 -3.56 13.83 18.21
N LYS A 266 -3.74 13.16 19.34
CA LYS A 266 -2.83 13.32 20.48
C LYS A 266 -1.40 12.99 20.06
N SER A 267 -0.40 13.62 20.67
CA SER A 267 1.00 13.52 20.28
C SER A 267 1.51 12.08 20.16
N ASP A 268 1.10 11.21 21.08
CA ASP A 268 1.46 9.79 21.06
C ASP A 268 0.80 9.03 19.89
N ALA A 269 -0.48 9.27 19.64
CA ALA A 269 -1.20 8.68 18.50
C ALA A 269 -0.63 9.19 17.16
N HIS A 270 -0.37 10.49 17.06
CA HIS A 270 0.23 11.09 15.88
C HIS A 270 1.59 10.45 15.54
N LYS A 271 2.48 10.33 16.52
CA LYS A 271 3.81 9.71 16.34
C LYS A 271 3.70 8.26 15.89
N LEU A 272 2.81 7.48 16.51
CA LEU A 272 2.58 6.08 16.17
C LEU A 272 2.05 5.94 14.73
N VAL A 273 0.99 6.67 14.37
CA VAL A 273 0.34 6.60 13.06
C VAL A 273 1.27 7.05 11.95
N MET A 274 1.97 8.17 12.16
CA MET A 274 2.78 8.80 11.11
C MET A 274 4.16 8.15 10.91
N ARG A 275 4.64 7.34 11.88
CA ARG A 275 5.99 6.79 11.84
C ARG A 275 6.19 5.46 12.55
N ASP A 276 6.00 5.44 13.88
CA ASP A 276 6.56 4.38 14.71
C ASP A 276 5.95 3.00 14.43
N ASN A 277 4.65 2.96 14.08
CA ASN A 277 4.01 1.71 13.65
C ASN A 277 4.66 1.15 12.38
N ALA A 278 4.97 2.00 11.39
CA ALA A 278 5.63 1.56 10.17
C ALA A 278 7.03 0.98 10.45
N LEU A 279 7.84 1.63 11.30
CA LEU A 279 9.16 1.13 11.69
C LEU A 279 9.10 -0.19 12.43
N ARG A 280 8.10 -0.37 13.30
CA ARG A 280 7.90 -1.61 14.06
C ARG A 280 7.53 -2.79 13.15
N ILE A 281 6.74 -2.54 12.10
CA ILE A 281 6.20 -3.55 11.19
C ILE A 281 7.20 -3.89 10.09
N PHE A 282 7.76 -2.90 9.44
CA PHE A 282 8.73 -3.09 8.36
C PHE A 282 10.16 -3.14 8.93
N ARG A 283 10.48 -4.21 9.67
CA ARG A 283 11.76 -4.38 10.40
C ARG A 283 13.00 -4.28 9.50
N LYS A 284 12.85 -4.47 8.19
CA LYS A 284 13.95 -4.38 7.22
C LYS A 284 14.19 -2.95 6.67
N ILE A 285 13.42 -1.96 7.10
CA ILE A 285 13.72 -0.55 6.83
C ILE A 285 14.99 -0.18 7.62
N LYS A 286 15.99 0.31 6.92
CA LYS A 286 17.27 0.75 7.49
C LYS A 286 17.29 2.26 7.65
#